data_ac005d8b708578125972332a20a75cc9
#
_entry.id   ac005d8b708578125972332a20a75cc9
#
_cell.length_a   1.000
_cell.length_b   1.000
_cell.length_c   1.000
_cell.angle_alpha   90.00
_cell.angle_beta   90.00
_cell.angle_gamma   90.00
#
_symmetry.space_group_name_H-M   'P 1'
#
loop_
_entity.id
_entity.type
_entity.pdbx_description
1 polymer ?
#
loop_
_entity_poly.entity_id
_entity_poly.type
_entity_poly.pdbx_seq_one_letter_code
_entity_poly.pdbx_strand_id
1 'polypeptide(L)'
;MEDDNKAMDLFYTPQYAKTGDVIPYYDEETKRFENFYLKNWNPDAPKEQVVYGWHRITTTDNRHYEEIPTGIHGGTGSIVKVDGLYHMFYCTFQDHPQLQWARHATSRDLTHWE
;
A
#
# COMPACT_ATOMS: atom_id res chain seq x y z
N MET A 1 -2.82 -10.06 27.37
CA MET A 1 -1.66 -10.11 26.86
C MET A 1 -1.55 -10.77 25.60
N GLU A 2 -1.24 -12.05 25.60
CA GLU A 2 -1.09 -12.73 24.35
C GLU A 2 -2.35 -12.70 23.56
N ASP A 3 -3.49 -12.89 24.20
CA ASP A 3 -4.75 -12.90 23.51
C ASP A 3 -5.08 -11.55 22.90
N ASP A 4 -4.73 -10.50 23.60
CA ASP A 4 -4.96 -9.16 23.08
C ASP A 4 -4.16 -8.94 21.83
N ASN A 5 -2.92 -9.43 21.82
CA ASN A 5 -2.08 -9.27 20.64
C ASN A 5 -2.64 -10.05 19.47
N LYS A 6 -3.18 -11.24 19.74
CA LYS A 6 -3.77 -12.02 18.67
C LYS A 6 -4.97 -11.31 18.07
N ALA A 7 -5.80 -10.71 18.89
CA ALA A 7 -6.94 -9.99 18.37
C ALA A 7 -6.49 -8.86 17.47
N MET A 8 -5.40 -8.20 17.84
CA MET A 8 -4.89 -7.10 17.03
C MET A 8 -4.21 -7.57 15.77
N ASP A 9 -3.83 -8.86 15.71
CA ASP A 9 -3.23 -9.39 14.50
C ASP A 9 -4.19 -9.40 13.32
N LEU A 10 -5.47 -9.19 13.56
CA LEU A 10 -6.42 -9.07 12.48
C LEU A 10 -6.31 -7.73 11.76
N PHE A 11 -5.58 -6.80 12.35
CA PHE A 11 -5.42 -5.47 11.78
C PHE A 11 -3.94 -5.16 11.64
N TYR A 12 -3.57 -4.64 10.50
CA TYR A 12 -2.20 -4.26 10.27
C TYR A 12 -1.96 -2.82 10.70
N THR A 13 -0.90 -2.59 11.46
CA THR A 13 -0.50 -1.25 11.87
C THR A 13 0.96 -1.05 11.51
N PRO A 14 1.26 -0.10 10.62
CA PRO A 14 2.66 0.15 10.26
C PRO A 14 3.41 0.79 11.40
N GLN A 15 4.70 0.51 11.45
CA GLN A 15 5.55 1.09 12.47
C GLN A 15 5.85 2.54 12.11
N TYR A 16 5.70 3.43 13.07
CA TYR A 16 6.05 4.85 12.94
C TYR A 16 5.23 5.63 11.92
N ALA A 17 4.12 5.10 11.44
CA ALA A 17 3.37 5.78 10.40
C ALA A 17 1.87 5.60 10.60
N LYS A 18 1.11 6.36 9.84
CA LYS A 18 -0.35 6.23 9.80
C LYS A 18 -0.74 5.56 8.50
N THR A 19 -1.86 4.84 8.56
CA THR A 19 -2.43 4.22 7.39
C THR A 19 -3.39 5.19 6.72
N GLY A 20 -3.13 5.51 5.46
CA GLY A 20 -4.07 6.26 4.65
C GLY A 20 -4.96 5.33 3.86
N ASP A 21 -5.32 5.74 2.64
CA ASP A 21 -6.20 4.95 1.78
C ASP A 21 -5.71 3.52 1.66
N VAL A 22 -6.65 2.57 1.61
CA VAL A 22 -6.34 1.16 1.50
C VAL A 22 -6.95 0.60 0.23
N ILE A 23 -6.17 -0.19 -0.51
CA ILE A 23 -6.64 -0.91 -1.70
C ILE A 23 -6.51 -2.40 -1.41
N PRO A 24 -7.61 -3.08 -1.11
CA PRO A 24 -7.54 -4.54 -0.94
C PRO A 24 -7.59 -5.22 -2.31
N TYR A 25 -6.78 -6.23 -2.48
CA TYR A 25 -6.75 -6.99 -3.71
C TYR A 25 -6.41 -8.44 -3.41
N TYR A 26 -7.23 -9.37 -3.88
CA TYR A 26 -6.95 -10.79 -3.75
C TYR A 26 -6.51 -11.34 -5.10
N ASP A 27 -5.33 -11.94 -5.15
CA ASP A 27 -4.80 -12.52 -6.38
C ASP A 27 -5.14 -14.00 -6.40
N GLU A 28 -6.04 -14.37 -7.31
CA GLU A 28 -6.50 -15.75 -7.40
C GLU A 28 -5.43 -16.70 -7.89
N GLU A 29 -4.47 -16.20 -8.63
CA GLU A 29 -3.39 -17.05 -9.15
C GLU A 29 -2.41 -17.42 -8.06
N THR A 30 -2.06 -16.47 -7.22
CA THR A 30 -1.10 -16.72 -6.15
C THR A 30 -1.75 -17.11 -4.85
N LYS A 31 -3.07 -16.95 -4.74
CA LYS A 31 -3.85 -17.23 -3.52
C LYS A 31 -3.39 -16.35 -2.37
N ARG A 32 -3.03 -15.11 -2.66
CA ARG A 32 -2.58 -14.17 -1.64
C ARG A 32 -3.42 -12.90 -1.69
N PHE A 33 -3.56 -12.30 -0.52
CA PHE A 33 -4.09 -10.94 -0.44
C PHE A 33 -2.92 -9.99 -0.64
N GLU A 34 -3.05 -9.13 -1.63
CA GLU A 34 -2.06 -8.11 -1.93
C GLU A 34 -2.71 -6.78 -1.64
N ASN A 35 -2.66 -6.39 -0.38
CA ASN A 35 -3.30 -5.16 0.04
C ASN A 35 -2.30 -4.03 -0.04
N PHE A 36 -2.77 -2.88 -0.50
CA PHE A 36 -1.93 -1.71 -0.60
C PHE A 36 -2.48 -0.64 0.33
N TYR A 37 -1.62 0.13 0.93
CA TYR A 37 -2.05 1.24 1.74
C TYR A 37 -1.10 2.42 1.53
N LEU A 38 -1.65 3.60 1.74
CA LEU A 38 -0.87 4.82 1.62
C LEU A 38 -0.25 5.11 2.99
N LYS A 39 1.07 4.98 3.07
CA LYS A 39 1.78 5.24 4.32
C LYS A 39 1.92 6.74 4.50
N ASN A 40 1.33 7.24 5.56
CA ASN A 40 1.26 8.65 5.83
C ASN A 40 2.15 9.07 6.98
N TRP A 41 2.40 10.37 7.02
CA TRP A 41 3.26 10.97 8.00
C TRP A 41 2.65 10.88 9.40
N ASN A 42 3.51 10.62 10.36
CA ASN A 42 3.17 10.65 11.77
C ASN A 42 4.10 11.67 12.43
N PRO A 43 3.55 12.75 13.01
CA PRO A 43 4.40 13.81 13.59
C PRO A 43 5.35 13.32 14.67
N ASP A 44 4.98 12.21 15.34
CA ASP A 44 5.78 11.70 16.45
C ASP A 44 6.84 10.70 16.02
N ALA A 45 6.98 10.45 14.73
CA ALA A 45 7.88 9.42 14.24
C ALA A 45 9.15 10.02 13.65
N PRO A 46 10.27 9.28 13.72
CA PRO A 46 11.50 9.71 13.05
C PRO A 46 11.32 9.62 11.55
N LYS A 47 11.46 10.77 10.88
CA LYS A 47 11.19 10.84 9.44
C LYS A 47 12.12 9.96 8.62
N GLU A 48 13.36 9.82 9.04
CA GLU A 48 14.33 9.06 8.28
C GLU A 48 14.06 7.56 8.32
N GLN A 49 13.15 7.12 9.18
CA GLN A 49 12.82 5.69 9.28
C GLN A 49 11.53 5.32 8.58
N VAL A 50 10.92 6.28 7.89
CA VAL A 50 9.62 6.04 7.24
C VAL A 50 9.74 6.37 5.77
N VAL A 51 9.37 5.39 4.94
CA VAL A 51 9.28 5.60 3.49
C VAL A 51 7.81 5.81 3.19
N TYR A 52 7.46 7.05 2.83
CA TYR A 52 6.08 7.40 2.56
C TYR A 52 5.67 6.96 1.16
N GLY A 53 4.36 6.84 0.93
CA GLY A 53 3.84 6.45 -0.36
C GLY A 53 3.05 5.15 -0.28
N TRP A 54 2.78 4.54 -1.42
CA TRP A 54 2.05 3.29 -1.48
C TRP A 54 2.94 2.13 -1.07
N HIS A 55 2.46 1.33 -0.14
CA HIS A 55 3.14 0.13 0.33
C HIS A 55 2.25 -1.08 0.11
N ARG A 56 2.87 -2.20 -0.21
CA ARG A 56 2.18 -3.46 -0.40
C ARG A 56 2.29 -4.28 0.88
N ILE A 57 1.16 -4.79 1.34
CA ILE A 57 1.12 -5.72 2.46
C ILE A 57 0.65 -7.05 1.90
N THR A 58 1.52 -8.04 1.85
CA THR A 58 1.18 -9.32 1.27
C THR A 58 0.96 -10.34 2.38
N THR A 59 -0.08 -11.17 2.22
CA THR A 59 -0.43 -12.15 3.23
C THR A 59 -1.28 -13.26 2.62
N THR A 60 -1.21 -14.47 3.19
CA THR A 60 -2.08 -15.55 2.78
C THR A 60 -3.21 -15.77 3.77
N ASP A 61 -3.09 -15.29 5.00
CA ASP A 61 -4.04 -15.60 6.06
C ASP A 61 -4.62 -14.37 6.76
N ASN A 62 -4.21 -13.17 6.35
CA ASN A 62 -4.61 -11.92 6.99
C ASN A 62 -4.23 -11.85 8.46
N ARG A 63 -3.21 -12.57 8.83
CA ARG A 63 -2.66 -12.55 10.19
C ARG A 63 -1.17 -12.25 10.20
N HIS A 64 -0.45 -12.82 9.22
CA HIS A 64 0.98 -12.62 9.09
C HIS A 64 1.21 -11.81 7.83
N TYR A 65 1.88 -10.68 7.97
CA TYR A 65 2.01 -9.70 6.91
C TYR A 65 3.46 -9.41 6.60
N GLU A 66 3.73 -9.22 5.32
CA GLU A 66 5.02 -8.72 4.87
C GLU A 66 4.77 -7.41 4.15
N GLU A 67 5.48 -6.37 4.53
CA GLU A 67 5.30 -5.05 3.93
C GLU A 67 6.46 -4.74 2.98
N ILE A 68 6.12 -4.30 1.77
CA ILE A 68 7.10 -4.00 0.73
C ILE A 68 6.75 -2.63 0.14
N PRO A 69 7.68 -1.65 0.15
CA PRO A 69 7.41 -0.37 -0.48
C PRO A 69 7.33 -0.51 -1.99
N THR A 70 6.46 0.26 -2.62
CA THR A 70 6.30 0.23 -4.07
C THR A 70 7.13 1.30 -4.77
N GLY A 71 7.51 2.33 -4.06
CA GLY A 71 8.16 3.48 -4.69
C GLY A 71 7.19 4.45 -5.35
N ILE A 72 5.90 4.17 -5.30
CA ILE A 72 4.89 5.04 -5.90
C ILE A 72 4.40 6.03 -4.86
N HIS A 73 4.43 7.31 -5.20
CA HIS A 73 3.95 8.38 -4.33
C HIS A 73 2.73 9.03 -4.96
N GLY A 74 1.78 9.40 -4.14
CA GLY A 74 0.56 10.04 -4.62
C GLY A 74 -0.59 9.77 -3.69
N GLY A 75 -1.79 9.95 -4.18
CA GLY A 75 -3.00 9.78 -3.39
C GLY A 75 -3.85 8.63 -3.89
N THR A 76 -5.12 8.72 -3.58
CA THR A 76 -6.15 7.71 -3.86
C THR A 76 -5.90 6.92 -5.14
N GLY A 77 -6.07 5.62 -5.07
CA GLY A 77 -5.83 4.77 -6.23
C GLY A 77 -6.60 3.48 -6.20
N SER A 78 -6.34 2.65 -7.20
CA SER A 78 -6.93 1.32 -7.31
C SER A 78 -6.00 0.42 -8.11
N ILE A 79 -6.21 -0.88 -7.98
CA ILE A 79 -5.39 -1.87 -8.66
C ILE A 79 -6.29 -2.86 -9.37
N VAL A 80 -5.88 -3.25 -10.58
CA VAL A 80 -6.56 -4.29 -11.33
C VAL A 80 -5.50 -5.10 -12.08
N LYS A 81 -5.76 -6.38 -12.28
CA LYS A 81 -4.87 -7.26 -13.02
C LYS A 81 -5.54 -7.64 -14.33
N VAL A 82 -4.85 -7.44 -15.44
CA VAL A 82 -5.35 -7.77 -16.77
C VAL A 82 -4.25 -8.51 -17.52
N ASP A 83 -4.57 -9.74 -17.93
CA ASP A 83 -3.64 -10.57 -18.73
C ASP A 83 -2.25 -10.67 -18.09
N GLY A 84 -2.22 -10.89 -16.78
CA GLY A 84 -0.98 -11.10 -16.06
C GLY A 84 -0.22 -9.83 -15.71
N LEU A 85 -0.76 -8.68 -16.04
CA LEU A 85 -0.12 -7.40 -15.75
C LEU A 85 -0.97 -6.64 -14.74
N TYR A 86 -0.34 -6.18 -13.66
CA TYR A 86 -1.02 -5.38 -12.66
C TYR A 86 -0.97 -3.92 -13.07
N HIS A 87 -2.10 -3.25 -12.90
CA HIS A 87 -2.23 -1.82 -13.20
C HIS A 87 -2.64 -1.09 -11.94
N MET A 88 -1.87 -0.09 -11.56
CA MET A 88 -2.24 0.77 -10.46
C MET A 88 -2.55 2.15 -11.01
N PHE A 89 -3.74 2.65 -10.71
CA PHE A 89 -4.14 4.00 -11.05
C PHE A 89 -4.14 4.80 -9.76
N TYR A 90 -3.55 5.98 -9.80
CA TYR A 90 -3.45 6.81 -8.60
C TYR A 90 -3.40 8.26 -9.04
N CYS A 91 -3.43 9.17 -8.09
CA CYS A 91 -3.39 10.59 -8.43
C CYS A 91 -2.15 11.25 -7.83
N THR A 92 -1.67 12.26 -8.53
CA THR A 92 -0.68 13.18 -7.98
C THR A 92 -1.24 14.59 -8.07
N PHE A 93 -0.73 15.48 -7.25
CA PHE A 93 -1.26 16.83 -7.20
C PHE A 93 -0.16 17.82 -6.88
N GLN A 94 -0.44 19.07 -7.20
CA GLN A 94 0.42 20.18 -6.82
C GLN A 94 -0.45 21.31 -6.27
N ASP A 95 0.16 22.20 -5.50
CA ASP A 95 -0.59 23.23 -4.80
C ASP A 95 -0.72 24.55 -5.54
N HIS A 96 0.27 24.91 -6.37
CA HIS A 96 0.30 26.24 -6.99
C HIS A 96 0.66 26.13 -8.46
N PRO A 97 -0.30 26.18 -9.37
CA PRO A 97 -1.75 26.15 -9.13
C PRO A 97 -2.21 24.78 -8.65
N GLN A 98 -3.37 24.75 -8.07
CA GLN A 98 -3.90 23.49 -7.54
C GLN A 98 -4.37 22.62 -8.70
N LEU A 99 -3.66 21.55 -8.93
CA LEU A 99 -3.94 20.61 -10.04
C LEU A 99 -3.81 19.18 -9.55
N GLN A 100 -4.56 18.30 -10.19
CA GLN A 100 -4.46 16.87 -9.94
C GLN A 100 -4.33 16.14 -11.26
N TRP A 101 -3.55 15.09 -11.26
CA TRP A 101 -3.37 14.25 -12.44
C TRP A 101 -3.67 12.80 -12.10
N ALA A 102 -4.32 12.11 -13.03
CA ALA A 102 -4.43 10.67 -12.95
C ALA A 102 -3.13 10.07 -13.46
N ARG A 103 -2.58 9.15 -12.69
CA ARG A 103 -1.33 8.47 -13.02
C ARG A 103 -1.58 6.98 -13.14
N HIS A 104 -0.71 6.31 -13.87
CA HIS A 104 -0.85 4.89 -14.14
C HIS A 104 0.53 4.24 -14.10
N ALA A 105 0.65 3.18 -13.31
CA ALA A 105 1.86 2.40 -13.23
C ALA A 105 1.51 0.94 -13.45
N THR A 106 2.45 0.17 -13.97
CA THR A 106 2.25 -1.24 -14.22
C THR A 106 3.33 -2.07 -13.56
N SER A 107 3.01 -3.33 -13.27
CA SER A 107 3.95 -4.25 -12.68
C SER A 107 3.57 -5.68 -13.03
N ARG A 108 4.57 -6.55 -13.17
CA ARG A 108 4.32 -7.96 -13.35
C ARG A 108 4.46 -8.74 -12.05
N ASP A 109 5.10 -8.18 -11.05
CA ASP A 109 5.41 -8.87 -9.80
C ASP A 109 4.97 -8.13 -8.56
N LEU A 110 4.33 -6.97 -8.71
CA LEU A 110 3.86 -6.11 -7.61
C LEU A 110 5.01 -5.49 -6.81
N THR A 111 6.23 -5.72 -7.22
CA THR A 111 7.40 -5.16 -6.53
C THR A 111 8.07 -4.09 -7.37
N HIS A 112 8.21 -4.34 -8.66
CA HIS A 112 8.84 -3.41 -9.59
C HIS A 112 7.76 -2.73 -10.44
N TRP A 113 7.69 -1.42 -10.36
CA TRP A 113 6.64 -0.63 -11.01
C TRP A 113 7.23 0.33 -12.03
N GLU A 114 6.56 0.46 -13.16
CA GLU A 114 6.95 1.38 -14.22
C GLU A 114 5.84 2.37 -14.54
#